data_d27924628291f6d26cb2f42c3dc64a38
#
_entry.id   d27924628291f6d26cb2f42c3dc64a38
#
_cell.length_a   1.000
_cell.length_b   1.000
_cell.length_c   1.000
_cell.angle_alpha   90.00
_cell.angle_beta   90.00
_cell.angle_gamma   90.00
#
_symmetry.space_group_name_H-M   'P 1'
#
loop_
_entity.id
_entity.type
_entity.pdbx_description
1 polymer ?
#
loop_
_entity_poly.entity_id
_entity_poly.type
_entity_poly.pdbx_seq_one_letter_code
_entity_poly.pdbx_strand_id
1 'polypeptide(L)'
;MRLTAWGARRLVKSALEAPTCDLALVRRRMGIRRWLPSVLPSGLTVTPTTLGGVRCDWLTPRGARTDRAIVYFHGGGYIGGSARSMRALAAWVAAAARTPVCAVEYRLAPEHPFPAAFDDAMAVYGAVLAAGIAPARLGLLGDSAGGGLAVAAMLAARDRGVPLPAAAALISPWLDLTAAGGSREANAASDDVLALRHGATLVAAYAGTHDPAHPYLSPLRGDLRGLPPMLVQVSTSEILLDDAVGLEAQGRAAGLEVTCDRWEGLPHDWQAAVPFAPEARVAVRALGAFLDARLGSPTSGVG
;
A
#
# COMPACT_ATOMS: atom_id res chain seq x y z
N MET A 1 -21.04 16.35 0.42
CA MET A 1 -20.09 15.45 -0.25
C MET A 1 -19.10 14.74 0.69
N ARG A 2 -18.78 15.29 1.88
CA ARG A 2 -18.01 14.54 2.91
C ARG A 2 -18.74 13.27 3.38
N LEU A 3 -20.06 13.25 3.39
CA LEU A 3 -20.90 12.15 3.90
C LEU A 3 -20.88 10.85 3.10
N THR A 4 -20.65 10.87 1.78
CA THR A 4 -20.75 9.68 0.93
C THR A 4 -19.48 8.80 0.95
N ALA A 5 -18.30 9.42 0.97
CA ALA A 5 -17.04 8.67 1.09
C ALA A 5 -16.87 8.08 2.51
N TRP A 6 -17.35 8.78 3.54
CA TRP A 6 -17.36 8.31 4.91
C TRP A 6 -18.42 7.21 5.15
N GLY A 7 -19.59 7.32 4.50
CA GLY A 7 -20.63 6.29 4.58
C GLY A 7 -20.18 4.92 4.06
N ALA A 8 -19.44 4.90 2.93
CA ALA A 8 -18.92 3.65 2.37
C ALA A 8 -17.90 2.96 3.30
N ARG A 9 -17.13 3.72 4.08
CA ARG A 9 -16.14 3.19 5.04
C ARG A 9 -16.80 2.56 6.25
N ARG A 10 -17.83 3.21 6.82
CA ARG A 10 -18.65 2.63 7.90
C ARG A 10 -19.35 1.34 7.50
N LEU A 11 -19.67 1.18 6.20
CA LEU A 11 -20.21 -0.08 5.69
C LEU A 11 -19.17 -1.22 5.72
N VAL A 12 -17.90 -0.94 5.49
CA VAL A 12 -16.82 -1.95 5.64
C VAL A 12 -16.69 -2.31 7.11
N LYS A 13 -16.55 -1.31 8.00
CA LYS A 13 -16.46 -1.53 9.45
C LYS A 13 -17.63 -2.36 9.95
N SER A 14 -18.87 -2.03 9.58
CA SER A 14 -20.06 -2.78 10.02
C SER A 14 -20.09 -4.25 9.55
N ALA A 15 -19.40 -4.60 8.45
CA ALA A 15 -19.23 -6.00 8.05
C ALA A 15 -18.16 -6.69 8.89
N LEU A 16 -17.11 -5.96 9.27
CA LEU A 16 -16.05 -6.46 10.15
C LEU A 16 -16.48 -6.53 11.62
N GLU A 17 -17.55 -5.84 12.02
CA GLU A 17 -18.12 -5.89 13.38
C GLU A 17 -19.30 -6.86 13.51
N ALA A 18 -19.78 -7.45 12.42
CA ALA A 18 -20.88 -8.41 12.44
C ALA A 18 -20.54 -9.61 13.36
N PRO A 19 -21.53 -10.28 13.99
CA PRO A 19 -21.29 -11.41 14.89
C PRO A 19 -20.47 -12.54 14.23
N THR A 20 -20.63 -12.72 12.92
CA THR A 20 -19.86 -13.67 12.10
C THR A 20 -19.14 -12.90 11.00
N CYS A 21 -17.84 -13.19 10.79
CA CYS A 21 -17.08 -12.60 9.68
C CYS A 21 -17.46 -13.28 8.37
N ASP A 22 -18.31 -12.65 7.60
CA ASP A 22 -18.56 -13.06 6.21
C ASP A 22 -17.58 -12.33 5.28
N LEU A 23 -16.51 -13.03 4.87
CA LEU A 23 -15.51 -12.49 3.96
C LEU A 23 -16.12 -12.07 2.61
N ALA A 24 -17.15 -12.75 2.12
CA ALA A 24 -17.82 -12.38 0.88
C ALA A 24 -18.55 -11.03 1.04
N LEU A 25 -19.19 -10.81 2.18
CA LEU A 25 -19.82 -9.54 2.52
C LEU A 25 -18.78 -8.42 2.65
N VAL A 26 -17.66 -8.67 3.34
CA VAL A 26 -16.55 -7.71 3.48
C VAL A 26 -16.02 -7.34 2.09
N ARG A 27 -15.70 -8.30 1.25
CA ARG A 27 -15.26 -8.10 -0.14
C ARG A 27 -16.25 -7.29 -0.96
N ARG A 28 -17.55 -7.64 -0.87
CA ARG A 28 -18.60 -6.92 -1.60
C ARG A 28 -18.65 -5.45 -1.17
N ARG A 29 -18.51 -5.15 0.11
CA ARG A 29 -18.50 -3.78 0.64
C ARG A 29 -17.23 -3.01 0.26
N MET A 30 -16.07 -3.63 0.29
CA MET A 30 -14.83 -3.06 -0.26
C MET A 30 -14.96 -2.81 -1.77
N GLY A 31 -15.62 -3.70 -2.50
CA GLY A 31 -15.86 -3.59 -3.93
C GLY A 31 -16.84 -2.48 -4.35
N ILE A 32 -17.63 -1.91 -3.44
CA ILE A 32 -18.57 -0.81 -3.76
C ILE A 32 -17.81 0.39 -4.33
N ARG A 33 -16.57 0.65 -3.93
CA ARG A 33 -15.76 1.75 -4.47
C ARG A 33 -15.55 1.67 -5.98
N ARG A 34 -15.52 0.49 -6.58
CA ARG A 34 -15.36 0.34 -8.04
C ARG A 34 -16.55 0.91 -8.85
N TRP A 35 -17.69 1.11 -8.21
CA TRP A 35 -18.91 1.67 -8.80
C TRP A 35 -19.05 3.17 -8.56
N LEU A 36 -18.25 3.75 -7.64
CA LEU A 36 -18.22 5.19 -7.45
C LEU A 36 -17.43 5.84 -8.59
N PRO A 37 -17.87 7.00 -9.10
CA PRO A 37 -17.12 7.73 -10.11
C PRO A 37 -15.70 8.02 -9.60
N SER A 38 -14.70 7.46 -10.28
CA SER A 38 -13.30 7.78 -10.03
C SER A 38 -12.95 9.06 -10.78
N VAL A 39 -12.73 10.14 -10.07
CA VAL A 39 -12.19 11.37 -10.67
C VAL A 39 -10.69 11.20 -10.83
N LEU A 40 -10.27 11.02 -12.06
CA LEU A 40 -8.86 10.87 -12.42
C LEU A 40 -8.24 12.23 -12.78
N PRO A 41 -6.91 12.40 -12.62
CA PRO A 41 -6.21 13.57 -13.12
C PRO A 41 -6.44 13.77 -14.63
N SER A 42 -6.57 15.03 -15.05
CA SER A 42 -6.74 15.36 -16.47
C SER A 42 -5.53 14.88 -17.29
N GLY A 43 -5.81 14.23 -18.42
CA GLY A 43 -4.78 13.74 -19.33
C GLY A 43 -4.04 12.48 -18.84
N LEU A 44 -4.58 11.77 -17.85
CA LEU A 44 -4.07 10.46 -17.46
C LEU A 44 -4.52 9.39 -18.47
N THR A 45 -3.58 8.54 -18.85
CA THR A 45 -3.85 7.34 -19.65
C THR A 45 -3.83 6.10 -18.77
N VAL A 46 -4.78 5.18 -18.98
CA VAL A 46 -4.83 3.87 -18.31
C VAL A 46 -4.59 2.80 -19.36
N THR A 47 -3.48 2.06 -19.24
CA THR A 47 -3.11 1.00 -20.19
C THR A 47 -3.03 -0.33 -19.47
N PRO A 48 -3.99 -1.25 -19.67
CA PRO A 48 -3.90 -2.61 -19.15
C PRO A 48 -2.68 -3.34 -19.71
N THR A 49 -2.04 -4.14 -18.87
CA THR A 49 -0.87 -4.94 -19.24
C THR A 49 -0.79 -6.22 -18.40
N THR A 50 0.15 -7.09 -18.75
CA THR A 50 0.53 -8.25 -17.95
C THR A 50 2.05 -8.21 -17.74
N LEU A 51 2.49 -8.24 -16.49
CA LEU A 51 3.89 -8.24 -16.10
C LEU A 51 4.16 -9.44 -15.19
N GLY A 52 5.17 -10.24 -15.50
CA GLY A 52 5.47 -11.44 -14.73
C GLY A 52 4.29 -12.43 -14.62
N GLY A 53 3.38 -12.44 -15.60
CA GLY A 53 2.16 -13.24 -15.57
C GLY A 53 0.98 -12.63 -14.79
N VAL A 54 1.17 -11.46 -14.16
CA VAL A 54 0.16 -10.79 -13.33
C VAL A 54 -0.45 -9.61 -14.10
N ARG A 55 -1.77 -9.46 -14.04
CA ARG A 55 -2.46 -8.31 -14.65
C ARG A 55 -2.13 -7.03 -13.90
N CYS A 56 -1.89 -5.97 -14.63
CA CYS A 56 -1.59 -4.65 -14.09
C CYS A 56 -2.26 -3.56 -14.95
N ASP A 57 -2.47 -2.39 -14.35
CA ASP A 57 -2.84 -1.18 -15.08
C ASP A 57 -1.69 -0.17 -14.99
N TRP A 58 -1.14 0.26 -16.12
CA TRP A 58 -0.27 1.44 -16.16
C TRP A 58 -1.11 2.71 -16.10
N LEU A 59 -0.83 3.55 -15.13
CA LEU A 59 -1.46 4.85 -14.91
C LEU A 59 -0.42 5.92 -15.27
N THR A 60 -0.50 6.46 -16.47
CA THR A 60 0.50 7.38 -17.02
C THR A 60 -0.07 8.80 -17.11
N PRO A 61 0.37 9.73 -16.25
CA PRO A 61 -0.06 11.12 -16.35
C PRO A 61 0.56 11.82 -17.56
N ARG A 62 -0.11 12.86 -18.06
CA ARG A 62 0.43 13.67 -19.16
C ARG A 62 1.81 14.24 -18.78
N GLY A 63 2.80 14.09 -19.67
CA GLY A 63 4.16 14.57 -19.46
C GLY A 63 4.93 13.79 -18.40
N ALA A 64 4.51 12.56 -18.09
CA ALA A 64 5.24 11.71 -17.17
C ALA A 64 6.64 11.38 -17.71
N ARG A 65 7.56 11.21 -16.77
CA ARG A 65 8.90 10.70 -17.06
C ARG A 65 8.84 9.18 -17.16
N THR A 66 8.94 8.65 -18.36
CA THR A 66 8.79 7.21 -18.65
C THR A 66 10.06 6.39 -18.42
N ASP A 67 11.15 7.05 -18.06
CA ASP A 67 12.44 6.43 -17.68
C ASP A 67 12.45 5.93 -16.22
N ARG A 68 11.33 6.08 -15.52
CA ARG A 68 11.11 5.66 -14.12
C ARG A 68 9.70 5.14 -13.91
N ALA A 69 9.49 4.39 -12.84
CA ALA A 69 8.20 3.78 -12.52
C ALA A 69 7.95 3.70 -11.01
N ILE A 70 6.68 3.59 -10.65
CA ILE A 70 6.24 3.24 -9.30
C ILE A 70 5.39 1.98 -9.42
N VAL A 71 5.71 0.92 -8.67
CA VAL A 71 4.85 -0.26 -8.54
C VAL A 71 3.95 -0.05 -7.34
N TYR A 72 2.64 -0.20 -7.55
CA TYR A 72 1.63 0.01 -6.53
C TYR A 72 0.88 -1.26 -6.18
N PHE A 73 0.83 -1.57 -4.89
CA PHE A 73 0.04 -2.64 -4.30
C PHE A 73 -1.13 -2.07 -3.52
N HIS A 74 -2.34 -2.47 -3.87
CA HIS A 74 -3.56 -1.93 -3.27
C HIS A 74 -3.86 -2.55 -1.89
N GLY A 75 -4.59 -1.81 -1.06
CA GLY A 75 -5.12 -2.30 0.20
C GLY A 75 -6.34 -3.21 0.04
N GLY A 76 -6.82 -3.72 1.17
CA GLY A 76 -7.99 -4.59 1.23
C GLY A 76 -7.78 -5.84 2.06
N GLY A 77 -6.84 -5.84 3.02
CA GLY A 77 -6.61 -6.93 3.96
C GLY A 77 -6.19 -8.24 3.29
N TYR A 78 -5.60 -8.19 2.11
CA TYR A 78 -5.26 -9.33 1.24
C TYR A 78 -6.46 -10.18 0.77
N ILE A 79 -7.68 -9.83 1.20
CA ILE A 79 -8.90 -10.57 0.87
C ILE A 79 -9.81 -9.83 -0.11
N GLY A 80 -9.57 -8.55 -0.34
CA GLY A 80 -10.41 -7.69 -1.17
C GLY A 80 -9.63 -6.53 -1.77
N GLY A 81 -10.35 -5.57 -2.34
CA GLY A 81 -9.73 -4.50 -3.10
C GLY A 81 -9.40 -4.91 -4.54
N SER A 82 -8.81 -4.00 -5.28
CA SER A 82 -8.32 -4.22 -6.66
C SER A 82 -7.56 -2.99 -7.15
N ALA A 83 -6.70 -3.14 -8.14
CA ALA A 83 -6.09 -2.03 -8.87
C ALA A 83 -7.15 -1.04 -9.38
N ARG A 84 -8.31 -1.54 -9.81
CA ARG A 84 -9.42 -0.70 -10.28
C ARG A 84 -10.09 0.09 -9.15
N SER A 85 -10.33 -0.51 -7.97
CA SER A 85 -11.02 0.16 -6.85
C SER A 85 -10.19 1.29 -6.24
N MET A 86 -8.86 1.16 -6.29
CA MET A 86 -7.89 2.13 -5.76
C MET A 86 -7.25 3.00 -6.87
N ARG A 87 -7.71 2.87 -8.12
CA ARG A 87 -7.15 3.56 -9.28
C ARG A 87 -7.02 5.07 -9.10
N ALA A 88 -8.02 5.73 -8.47
CA ALA A 88 -7.97 7.17 -8.25
C ALA A 88 -6.80 7.56 -7.36
N LEU A 89 -6.58 6.87 -6.26
CA LEU A 89 -5.44 7.13 -5.37
C LEU A 89 -4.12 6.98 -6.14
N ALA A 90 -3.91 5.84 -6.78
CA ALA A 90 -2.70 5.56 -7.56
C ALA A 90 -2.46 6.59 -8.67
N ALA A 91 -3.54 7.00 -9.38
CA ALA A 91 -3.47 7.99 -10.46
C ALA A 91 -3.08 9.39 -9.95
N TRP A 92 -3.62 9.82 -8.80
CA TRP A 92 -3.27 11.11 -8.22
C TRP A 92 -1.84 11.11 -7.66
N VAL A 93 -1.35 9.99 -7.11
CA VAL A 93 0.08 9.85 -6.76
C VAL A 93 0.95 9.87 -8.01
N ALA A 94 0.57 9.17 -9.09
CA ALA A 94 1.26 9.21 -10.38
C ALA A 94 1.41 10.64 -10.91
N ALA A 95 0.32 11.42 -10.87
CA ALA A 95 0.32 12.81 -11.30
C ALA A 95 1.22 13.69 -10.41
N ALA A 96 1.16 13.52 -9.09
CA ALA A 96 1.97 14.27 -8.15
C ALA A 96 3.47 13.92 -8.26
N ALA A 97 3.80 12.65 -8.51
CA ALA A 97 5.17 12.19 -8.74
C ALA A 97 5.66 12.39 -10.18
N ARG A 98 4.79 12.82 -11.12
CA ARG A 98 5.09 12.90 -12.55
C ARG A 98 5.70 11.61 -13.12
N THR A 99 5.25 10.47 -12.61
CA THR A 99 5.84 9.15 -12.86
C THR A 99 4.73 8.15 -13.14
N PRO A 100 4.86 7.26 -14.13
CA PRO A 100 3.90 6.18 -14.33
C PRO A 100 3.81 5.28 -13.12
N VAL A 101 2.58 4.90 -12.73
CA VAL A 101 2.31 3.92 -11.68
C VAL A 101 1.78 2.64 -12.31
N CYS A 102 2.43 1.52 -12.02
CA CYS A 102 1.96 0.17 -12.33
C CYS A 102 1.11 -0.34 -11.17
N ALA A 103 -0.20 -0.29 -11.30
CA ALA A 103 -1.13 -0.80 -10.30
C ALA A 103 -1.34 -2.31 -10.49
N VAL A 104 -0.96 -3.10 -9.50
CA VAL A 104 -0.91 -4.56 -9.56
C VAL A 104 -2.24 -5.18 -9.13
N GLU A 105 -2.77 -6.09 -9.93
CA GLU A 105 -3.96 -6.90 -9.61
C GLU A 105 -3.51 -8.27 -9.07
N TYR A 106 -2.96 -8.29 -7.86
CA TYR A 106 -2.43 -9.51 -7.24
C TYR A 106 -3.55 -10.45 -6.77
N ARG A 107 -3.27 -11.75 -6.68
CA ARG A 107 -4.19 -12.79 -6.22
C ARG A 107 -4.57 -12.59 -4.76
N LEU A 108 -5.84 -12.85 -4.45
CA LEU A 108 -6.43 -12.59 -3.13
C LEU A 108 -6.75 -13.89 -2.38
N ALA A 109 -6.60 -13.85 -1.06
CA ALA A 109 -7.08 -14.85 -0.14
C ALA A 109 -8.61 -14.73 0.04
N PRO A 110 -9.31 -15.77 0.49
CA PRO A 110 -8.80 -17.10 0.85
C PRO A 110 -8.56 -18.04 -0.34
N GLU A 111 -8.97 -17.67 -1.57
CA GLU A 111 -8.79 -18.55 -2.75
C GLU A 111 -7.31 -18.75 -3.05
N HIS A 112 -6.49 -17.75 -2.78
CA HIS A 112 -5.05 -17.76 -2.98
C HIS A 112 -4.35 -17.17 -1.74
N PRO A 113 -4.19 -17.97 -0.67
CA PRO A 113 -3.47 -17.54 0.52
C PRO A 113 -1.99 -17.28 0.24
N PHE A 114 -1.26 -16.81 1.22
CA PHE A 114 0.19 -16.68 1.15
C PHE A 114 0.83 -18.02 0.70
N PRO A 115 1.81 -17.97 -0.25
CA PRO A 115 2.51 -16.79 -0.72
C PRO A 115 1.96 -16.13 -2.00
N ALA A 116 0.74 -16.43 -2.47
CA ALA A 116 0.28 -16.06 -3.81
C ALA A 116 0.40 -14.54 -4.11
N ALA A 117 -0.13 -13.67 -3.24
CA ALA A 117 -0.01 -12.22 -3.43
C ALA A 117 1.45 -11.73 -3.39
N PHE A 118 2.24 -12.35 -2.52
CA PHE A 118 3.67 -12.07 -2.40
C PHE A 118 4.45 -12.47 -3.66
N ASP A 119 4.17 -13.67 -4.21
CA ASP A 119 4.78 -14.13 -5.45
C ASP A 119 4.41 -13.25 -6.63
N ASP A 120 3.15 -12.81 -6.71
CA ASP A 120 2.69 -11.87 -7.74
C ASP A 120 3.41 -10.53 -7.62
N ALA A 121 3.59 -10.01 -6.41
CA ALA A 121 4.32 -8.77 -6.17
C ALA A 121 5.78 -8.87 -6.63
N MET A 122 6.45 -9.97 -6.29
CA MET A 122 7.83 -10.22 -6.70
C MET A 122 7.97 -10.43 -8.21
N ALA A 123 7.00 -11.09 -8.84
CA ALA A 123 6.97 -11.32 -10.29
C ALA A 123 6.84 -9.98 -11.05
N VAL A 124 5.93 -9.10 -10.61
CA VAL A 124 5.77 -7.77 -11.23
C VAL A 124 7.01 -6.90 -10.98
N TYR A 125 7.54 -6.89 -9.76
CA TYR A 125 8.74 -6.15 -9.42
C TYR A 125 9.93 -6.55 -10.31
N GLY A 126 10.19 -7.85 -10.44
CA GLY A 126 11.24 -8.38 -11.32
C GLY A 126 11.00 -8.06 -12.81
N ALA A 127 9.73 -8.13 -13.26
CA ALA A 127 9.39 -7.82 -14.65
C ALA A 127 9.59 -6.32 -14.99
N VAL A 128 9.32 -5.41 -14.04
CA VAL A 128 9.58 -3.97 -14.24
C VAL A 128 11.08 -3.69 -14.33
N LEU A 129 11.90 -4.34 -13.51
CA LEU A 129 13.35 -4.26 -13.61
C LEU A 129 13.86 -4.83 -14.96
N ALA A 130 13.34 -5.99 -15.35
CA ALA A 130 13.70 -6.63 -16.64
C ALA A 130 13.26 -5.81 -17.86
N ALA A 131 12.21 -4.98 -17.72
CA ALA A 131 11.81 -4.02 -18.76
C ALA A 131 12.74 -2.80 -18.89
N GLY A 132 13.81 -2.73 -18.09
CA GLY A 132 14.86 -1.72 -18.19
C GLY A 132 14.68 -0.52 -17.26
N ILE A 133 13.73 -0.53 -16.34
CA ILE A 133 13.65 0.50 -15.29
C ILE A 133 14.79 0.27 -14.30
N ALA A 134 15.70 1.23 -14.22
CA ALA A 134 16.82 1.14 -13.29
C ALA A 134 16.31 1.13 -11.82
N PRO A 135 16.92 0.34 -10.91
CA PRO A 135 16.53 0.29 -9.50
C PRO A 135 16.45 1.68 -8.84
N ALA A 136 17.41 2.56 -9.13
CA ALA A 136 17.43 3.94 -8.65
C ALA A 136 16.30 4.83 -9.22
N ARG A 137 15.51 4.32 -10.15
CA ARG A 137 14.35 4.97 -10.79
C ARG A 137 13.06 4.23 -10.57
N LEU A 138 13.06 3.23 -9.70
CA LEU A 138 11.91 2.44 -9.31
C LEU A 138 11.49 2.78 -7.89
N GLY A 139 10.23 3.14 -7.69
CA GLY A 139 9.62 3.33 -6.38
C GLY A 139 8.58 2.25 -6.09
N LEU A 140 8.29 2.04 -4.81
CA LEU A 140 7.12 1.28 -4.39
C LEU A 140 6.09 2.20 -3.73
N LEU A 141 4.82 1.85 -3.89
CA LEU A 141 3.69 2.47 -3.23
C LEU A 141 2.77 1.37 -2.72
N GLY A 142 2.23 1.51 -1.51
CA GLY A 142 1.24 0.58 -1.01
C GLY A 142 0.38 1.18 0.08
N ASP A 143 -0.91 0.83 0.10
CA ASP A 143 -1.84 1.20 1.15
C ASP A 143 -2.28 -0.02 1.96
N SER A 144 -2.42 0.13 3.29
CA SER A 144 -2.90 -0.93 4.17
C SER A 144 -2.13 -2.26 3.99
N ALA A 145 -2.79 -3.36 3.64
CA ALA A 145 -2.19 -4.63 3.28
C ALA A 145 -1.16 -4.50 2.13
N GLY A 146 -1.42 -3.64 1.15
CA GLY A 146 -0.48 -3.35 0.06
C GLY A 146 0.79 -2.68 0.54
N GLY A 147 0.72 -1.89 1.63
CA GLY A 147 1.89 -1.34 2.31
C GLY A 147 2.75 -2.43 2.95
N GLY A 148 2.11 -3.41 3.60
CA GLY A 148 2.78 -4.62 4.10
C GLY A 148 3.45 -5.41 2.99
N LEU A 149 2.74 -5.61 1.87
CA LEU A 149 3.27 -6.31 0.70
C LEU A 149 4.48 -5.60 0.08
N ALA A 150 4.47 -4.26 0.04
CA ALA A 150 5.60 -3.47 -0.46
C ALA A 150 6.85 -3.66 0.41
N VAL A 151 6.72 -3.63 1.74
CA VAL A 151 7.85 -3.86 2.65
C VAL A 151 8.32 -5.32 2.57
N ALA A 152 7.41 -6.29 2.51
CA ALA A 152 7.74 -7.70 2.33
C ALA A 152 8.51 -7.94 1.01
N ALA A 153 8.11 -7.28 -0.08
CA ALA A 153 8.81 -7.37 -1.36
C ALA A 153 10.23 -6.78 -1.27
N MET A 154 10.43 -5.67 -0.55
CA MET A 154 11.77 -5.10 -0.33
C MET A 154 12.65 -6.01 0.50
N LEU A 155 12.12 -6.61 1.58
CA LEU A 155 12.85 -7.61 2.38
C LEU A 155 13.30 -8.77 1.49
N ALA A 156 12.37 -9.34 0.73
CA ALA A 156 12.66 -10.47 -0.16
C ALA A 156 13.64 -10.11 -1.28
N ALA A 157 13.54 -8.91 -1.85
CA ALA A 157 14.48 -8.45 -2.87
C ALA A 157 15.90 -8.39 -2.30
N ARG A 158 16.08 -7.77 -1.13
CA ARG A 158 17.37 -7.75 -0.43
C ARG A 158 17.89 -9.16 -0.14
N ASP A 159 17.07 -10.01 0.47
CA ASP A 159 17.47 -11.36 0.91
C ASP A 159 17.85 -12.27 -0.27
N ARG A 160 17.26 -12.00 -1.45
CA ARG A 160 17.53 -12.74 -2.71
C ARG A 160 18.57 -12.06 -3.61
N GLY A 161 19.17 -10.96 -3.17
CA GLY A 161 20.14 -10.20 -3.97
C GLY A 161 19.54 -9.54 -5.22
N VAL A 162 18.22 -9.32 -5.24
CA VAL A 162 17.55 -8.54 -6.27
C VAL A 162 17.73 -7.05 -5.95
N PRO A 163 18.08 -6.20 -6.93
CA PRO A 163 18.29 -4.76 -6.68
C PRO A 163 17.07 -4.12 -6.00
N LEU A 164 17.31 -3.31 -4.96
CA LEU A 164 16.26 -2.62 -4.21
C LEU A 164 15.74 -1.39 -4.98
N PRO A 165 14.48 -0.96 -4.75
CA PRO A 165 13.95 0.29 -5.29
C PRO A 165 14.63 1.49 -4.62
N ALA A 166 14.51 2.67 -5.23
CA ALA A 166 15.06 3.91 -4.68
C ALA A 166 14.36 4.39 -3.41
N ALA A 167 13.06 4.12 -3.28
CA ALA A 167 12.25 4.53 -2.13
C ALA A 167 10.90 3.78 -2.10
N ALA A 168 10.22 3.84 -0.94
CA ALA A 168 8.84 3.41 -0.83
C ALA A 168 7.97 4.46 -0.12
N ALA A 169 6.73 4.65 -0.60
CA ALA A 169 5.71 5.46 0.04
C ALA A 169 4.58 4.55 0.54
N LEU A 170 4.26 4.63 1.82
CA LEU A 170 3.35 3.72 2.49
C LEU A 170 2.19 4.50 3.12
N ILE A 171 0.99 4.02 2.93
CA ILE A 171 -0.24 4.60 3.46
C ILE A 171 -0.83 3.63 4.46
N SER A 172 -0.94 4.04 5.73
CA SER A 172 -1.57 3.23 6.79
C SER A 172 -1.19 1.73 6.72
N PRO A 173 0.12 1.38 6.61
CA PRO A 173 0.54 0.03 6.25
C PRO A 173 0.23 -1.00 7.34
N TRP A 174 -0.23 -2.19 6.95
CA TRP A 174 -0.40 -3.33 7.86
C TRP A 174 0.89 -4.17 7.83
N LEU A 175 1.70 -4.06 8.88
CA LEU A 175 3.07 -4.58 8.92
C LEU A 175 3.27 -5.70 9.95
N ASP A 176 2.33 -5.94 10.86
CA ASP A 176 2.37 -7.04 11.83
C ASP A 176 1.02 -7.76 11.91
N LEU A 177 0.97 -8.98 11.38
CA LEU A 177 -0.21 -9.84 11.40
C LEU A 177 -0.41 -10.55 12.76
N THR A 178 0.56 -10.47 13.66
CA THR A 178 0.45 -11.07 15.00
C THR A 178 -0.39 -10.23 15.96
N ALA A 179 -0.90 -9.09 15.49
CA ALA A 179 -1.72 -8.15 16.25
C ALA A 179 -1.03 -7.57 17.50
N ALA A 180 0.30 -7.42 17.45
CA ALA A 180 1.03 -6.71 18.51
C ALA A 180 0.78 -5.19 18.40
N GLY A 181 0.84 -4.49 19.53
CA GLY A 181 0.69 -3.04 19.61
C GLY A 181 -0.61 -2.59 20.28
N GLY A 182 -0.48 -1.60 21.19
CA GLY A 182 -1.59 -1.08 22.01
C GLY A 182 -2.61 -0.26 21.20
N SER A 183 -2.21 0.30 20.03
CA SER A 183 -3.14 1.07 19.19
C SER A 183 -4.30 0.24 18.65
N ARG A 184 -4.14 -1.07 18.53
CA ARG A 184 -5.23 -1.95 18.11
C ARG A 184 -6.41 -1.91 19.07
N GLU A 185 -6.15 -1.90 20.37
CA GLU A 185 -7.18 -1.80 21.39
C GLU A 185 -7.56 -0.34 21.66
N ALA A 186 -6.58 0.55 21.81
CA ALA A 186 -6.80 1.95 22.14
C ALA A 186 -7.65 2.67 21.06
N ASN A 187 -7.43 2.36 19.79
CA ASN A 187 -8.09 2.99 18.66
C ASN A 187 -9.27 2.17 18.09
N ALA A 188 -9.66 1.04 18.71
CA ALA A 188 -10.75 0.20 18.21
C ALA A 188 -12.08 0.96 18.06
N ALA A 189 -12.35 1.93 18.94
CA ALA A 189 -13.55 2.75 18.90
C ALA A 189 -13.43 3.92 17.90
N SER A 190 -12.24 4.49 17.74
CA SER A 190 -12.00 5.67 16.90
C SER A 190 -11.73 5.34 15.44
N ASP A 191 -11.28 4.14 15.11
CA ASP A 191 -11.09 3.71 13.72
C ASP A 191 -12.45 3.50 13.04
N ASP A 192 -12.76 4.32 12.06
CA ASP A 192 -14.05 4.30 11.32
C ASP A 192 -14.09 3.26 10.19
N VAL A 193 -12.99 2.57 9.92
CA VAL A 193 -12.87 1.65 8.76
C VAL A 193 -12.56 0.22 9.19
N LEU A 194 -11.58 0.06 10.06
CA LEU A 194 -11.11 -1.24 10.51
C LEU A 194 -11.79 -1.64 11.82
N ALA A 195 -11.92 -2.93 12.03
CA ALA A 195 -12.45 -3.50 13.27
C ALA A 195 -11.52 -4.59 13.77
N LEU A 196 -11.19 -4.53 15.05
CA LEU A 196 -10.32 -5.51 15.71
C LEU A 196 -10.93 -6.92 15.72
N ARG A 197 -12.27 -7.00 15.85
CA ARG A 197 -13.01 -8.24 16.13
C ARG A 197 -12.69 -9.42 15.23
N HIS A 198 -12.42 -9.15 13.93
CA HIS A 198 -12.17 -10.20 12.94
C HIS A 198 -10.76 -10.14 12.34
N GLY A 199 -9.85 -9.40 12.96
CA GLY A 199 -8.45 -9.36 12.52
C GLY A 199 -7.85 -10.76 12.39
N ALA A 200 -8.08 -11.63 13.36
CA ALA A 200 -7.62 -13.01 13.33
C ALA A 200 -8.21 -13.81 12.14
N THR A 201 -9.46 -13.55 11.74
CA THR A 201 -10.07 -14.22 10.58
C THR A 201 -9.39 -13.78 9.27
N LEU A 202 -9.07 -12.49 9.14
CA LEU A 202 -8.34 -11.97 7.97
C LEU A 202 -6.92 -12.55 7.92
N VAL A 203 -6.25 -12.58 9.07
CA VAL A 203 -4.92 -13.19 9.19
C VAL A 203 -4.95 -14.66 8.79
N ALA A 204 -5.89 -15.45 9.35
CA ALA A 204 -6.01 -16.87 9.02
C ALA A 204 -6.30 -17.11 7.53
N ALA A 205 -7.16 -16.27 6.93
CA ALA A 205 -7.47 -16.36 5.50
C ALA A 205 -6.24 -16.08 4.64
N TYR A 206 -5.41 -15.09 5.00
CA TYR A 206 -4.23 -14.72 4.21
C TYR A 206 -3.02 -15.61 4.52
N ALA A 207 -2.69 -15.83 5.79
CA ALA A 207 -1.53 -16.62 6.18
C ALA A 207 -1.68 -18.12 5.81
N GLY A 208 -2.93 -18.62 5.75
CA GLY A 208 -3.18 -20.04 5.51
C GLY A 208 -2.57 -20.90 6.61
N THR A 209 -1.65 -21.78 6.23
CA THR A 209 -0.92 -22.65 7.17
C THR A 209 0.43 -22.08 7.64
N HIS A 210 0.80 -20.89 7.18
CA HIS A 210 2.09 -20.27 7.53
C HIS A 210 1.98 -19.52 8.85
N ASP A 211 3.12 -19.41 9.54
CA ASP A 211 3.22 -18.62 10.77
C ASP A 211 3.01 -17.13 10.45
N PRO A 212 2.00 -16.47 11.04
CA PRO A 212 1.80 -15.04 10.86
C PRO A 212 3.00 -14.17 11.24
N ALA A 213 3.91 -14.65 12.08
CA ALA A 213 5.14 -13.97 12.44
C ALA A 213 6.25 -14.05 11.38
N HIS A 214 6.04 -14.83 10.29
CA HIS A 214 7.00 -14.90 9.19
C HIS A 214 7.31 -13.51 8.62
N PRO A 215 8.59 -13.12 8.41
CA PRO A 215 8.96 -11.75 7.99
C PRO A 215 8.29 -11.25 6.69
N TYR A 216 7.89 -12.13 5.79
CA TYR A 216 7.18 -11.73 4.57
C TYR A 216 5.65 -11.63 4.75
N LEU A 217 5.13 -12.08 5.92
CA LEU A 217 3.75 -11.83 6.36
C LEU A 217 3.67 -10.64 7.30
N SER A 218 4.64 -10.54 8.22
CA SER A 218 4.77 -9.48 9.21
C SER A 218 6.12 -8.78 9.08
N PRO A 219 6.28 -7.83 8.15
CA PRO A 219 7.56 -7.18 7.87
C PRO A 219 8.24 -6.53 9.08
N LEU A 220 7.50 -6.08 10.09
CA LEU A 220 8.08 -5.58 11.33
C LEU A 220 8.83 -6.63 12.17
N ARG A 221 8.65 -7.91 11.84
CA ARG A 221 9.38 -9.03 12.45
C ARG A 221 10.68 -9.36 11.70
N GLY A 222 10.87 -8.72 10.54
CA GLY A 222 12.06 -8.88 9.72
C GLY A 222 13.20 -7.95 10.12
N ASP A 223 14.37 -8.24 9.60
CA ASP A 223 15.51 -7.33 9.68
C ASP A 223 15.36 -6.22 8.65
N LEU A 224 15.16 -4.99 9.08
CA LEU A 224 14.96 -3.84 8.19
C LEU A 224 16.26 -3.26 7.61
N ARG A 225 17.44 -3.67 8.08
CA ARG A 225 18.73 -3.11 7.62
C ARG A 225 18.89 -3.19 6.10
N GLY A 226 19.40 -2.11 5.53
CA GLY A 226 19.69 -2.01 4.10
C GLY A 226 18.46 -1.74 3.22
N LEU A 227 17.25 -1.58 3.78
CA LEU A 227 16.09 -1.16 3.01
C LEU A 227 16.20 0.32 2.59
N PRO A 228 15.53 0.73 1.51
CA PRO A 228 15.57 2.09 1.00
C PRO A 228 14.81 3.08 1.90
N PRO A 229 14.98 4.41 1.69
CA PRO A 229 14.19 5.42 2.35
C PRO A 229 12.68 5.22 2.22
N MET A 230 11.93 5.50 3.30
CA MET A 230 10.47 5.33 3.31
C MET A 230 9.76 6.55 3.88
N LEU A 231 8.66 6.96 3.23
CA LEU A 231 7.66 7.87 3.79
C LEU A 231 6.41 7.07 4.15
N VAL A 232 6.02 7.13 5.41
CA VAL A 232 4.81 6.49 5.93
C VAL A 232 3.82 7.57 6.32
N GLN A 233 2.56 7.43 5.91
CA GLN A 233 1.46 8.27 6.39
C GLN A 233 0.45 7.40 7.14
N VAL A 234 0.04 7.84 8.34
CA VAL A 234 -0.90 7.12 9.19
C VAL A 234 -1.74 8.10 10.01
N SER A 235 -2.98 7.74 10.32
CA SER A 235 -3.79 8.53 11.24
C SER A 235 -3.60 8.07 12.69
N THR A 236 -3.61 9.03 13.61
CA THR A 236 -3.57 8.74 15.06
C THR A 236 -4.81 7.98 15.56
N SER A 237 -5.89 7.95 14.78
CA SER A 237 -7.14 7.25 15.11
C SER A 237 -7.20 5.80 14.61
N GLU A 238 -6.18 5.33 13.89
CA GLU A 238 -6.17 4.00 13.29
C GLU A 238 -5.66 2.92 14.25
N ILE A 239 -6.23 1.71 14.14
CA ILE A 239 -5.70 0.54 14.86
C ILE A 239 -4.32 0.11 14.35
N LEU A 240 -3.90 0.55 13.15
CA LEU A 240 -2.58 0.29 12.55
C LEU A 240 -1.54 1.36 12.88
N LEU A 241 -1.83 2.30 13.79
CA LEU A 241 -0.88 3.36 14.17
C LEU A 241 0.46 2.77 14.64
N ASP A 242 0.43 1.76 15.49
CA ASP A 242 1.66 1.16 16.04
C ASP A 242 2.50 0.42 14.98
N ASP A 243 1.88 -0.06 13.91
CA ASP A 243 2.60 -0.65 12.79
C ASP A 243 3.48 0.42 12.10
N ALA A 244 2.93 1.61 11.85
CA ALA A 244 3.67 2.72 11.24
C ALA A 244 4.74 3.31 12.17
N VAL A 245 4.40 3.49 13.46
CA VAL A 245 5.33 3.99 14.50
C VAL A 245 6.45 2.98 14.72
N GLY A 246 6.13 1.69 14.74
CA GLY A 246 7.08 0.60 14.85
C GLY A 246 8.06 0.57 13.68
N LEU A 247 7.57 0.78 12.45
CA LEU A 247 8.43 0.87 11.26
C LEU A 247 9.39 2.07 11.35
N GLU A 248 8.93 3.22 11.79
CA GLU A 248 9.80 4.39 12.00
C GLU A 248 10.87 4.09 13.06
N ALA A 249 10.47 3.56 14.21
CA ALA A 249 11.38 3.30 15.33
C ALA A 249 12.44 2.23 14.98
N GLN A 250 11.99 1.08 14.46
CA GLN A 250 12.88 -0.01 14.06
C GLN A 250 13.74 0.36 12.86
N GLY A 251 13.17 1.06 11.87
CA GLY A 251 13.91 1.54 10.71
C GLY A 251 15.03 2.50 11.12
N ARG A 252 14.73 3.47 11.98
CA ARG A 252 15.73 4.40 12.52
C ARG A 252 16.83 3.67 13.32
N ALA A 253 16.47 2.69 14.14
CA ALA A 253 17.43 1.85 14.85
C ALA A 253 18.30 1.01 13.91
N ALA A 254 17.78 0.65 12.73
CA ALA A 254 18.50 -0.06 11.67
C ALA A 254 19.30 0.89 10.74
N GLY A 255 19.34 2.20 11.01
CA GLY A 255 20.05 3.19 10.21
C GLY A 255 19.31 3.61 8.94
N LEU A 256 18.02 3.37 8.84
CA LEU A 256 17.21 3.76 7.69
C LEU A 256 16.64 5.17 7.83
N GLU A 257 16.42 5.82 6.71
CA GLU A 257 15.63 7.04 6.62
C GLU A 257 14.14 6.66 6.52
N VAL A 258 13.44 6.68 7.65
CA VAL A 258 11.99 6.48 7.71
C VAL A 258 11.34 7.72 8.32
N THR A 259 10.44 8.34 7.58
CA THR A 259 9.61 9.46 8.04
C THR A 259 8.20 8.95 8.23
N CYS A 260 7.66 9.08 9.45
CA CYS A 260 6.27 8.76 9.76
C CYS A 260 5.45 10.04 9.96
N ASP A 261 4.61 10.34 8.98
CA ASP A 261 3.71 11.49 8.92
C ASP A 261 2.40 11.10 9.63
N ARG A 262 2.18 11.62 10.85
CA ARG A 262 1.01 11.29 11.69
C ARG A 262 -0.04 12.37 11.56
N TRP A 263 -1.24 11.97 11.14
CA TRP A 263 -2.39 12.85 10.91
C TRP A 263 -3.47 12.62 11.95
N GLU A 264 -4.00 13.68 12.53
CA GLU A 264 -5.01 13.57 13.61
C GLU A 264 -6.42 13.37 13.08
N GLY A 265 -7.15 12.41 13.66
CA GLY A 265 -8.60 12.26 13.50
C GLY A 265 -9.06 11.89 12.10
N LEU A 266 -8.20 11.36 11.24
CA LEU A 266 -8.57 10.92 9.89
C LEU A 266 -8.86 9.42 9.87
N PRO A 267 -9.74 8.95 8.99
CA PRO A 267 -10.03 7.52 8.88
C PRO A 267 -8.90 6.81 8.14
N HIS A 268 -8.77 5.50 8.35
CA HIS A 268 -7.86 4.63 7.58
C HIS A 268 -7.93 4.88 6.08
N ASP A 269 -6.78 5.01 5.41
CA ASP A 269 -6.64 5.29 3.97
C ASP A 269 -7.39 6.58 3.51
N TRP A 270 -7.40 7.65 4.33
CA TRP A 270 -8.08 8.91 3.97
C TRP A 270 -7.60 9.49 2.64
N GLN A 271 -6.38 9.21 2.22
CA GLN A 271 -5.80 9.66 0.95
C GLN A 271 -6.64 9.21 -0.25
N ALA A 272 -7.36 8.12 -0.11
CA ALA A 272 -8.25 7.62 -1.16
C ALA A 272 -9.52 8.49 -1.36
N ALA A 273 -9.70 9.54 -0.52
CA ALA A 273 -10.73 10.57 -0.75
C ALA A 273 -10.28 11.67 -1.73
N VAL A 274 -9.07 11.55 -2.32
CA VAL A 274 -8.61 12.45 -3.38
C VAL A 274 -9.55 12.36 -4.62
N PRO A 275 -9.89 13.48 -5.29
CA PRO A 275 -9.48 14.87 -5.02
C PRO A 275 -10.44 15.64 -4.09
N PHE A 276 -11.38 14.99 -3.43
CA PHE A 276 -12.51 15.66 -2.77
C PHE A 276 -12.18 16.21 -1.38
N ALA A 277 -11.27 15.57 -0.63
CA ALA A 277 -10.84 16.03 0.69
C ALA A 277 -9.55 16.86 0.58
N PRO A 278 -9.50 18.05 1.20
CA PRO A 278 -8.27 18.86 1.23
C PRO A 278 -7.08 18.11 1.84
N GLU A 279 -7.31 17.39 2.94
CA GLU A 279 -6.31 16.60 3.65
C GLU A 279 -5.72 15.50 2.73
N ALA A 280 -6.58 14.81 1.98
CA ALA A 280 -6.15 13.79 1.02
C ALA A 280 -5.30 14.40 -0.11
N ARG A 281 -5.65 15.60 -0.58
CA ARG A 281 -4.85 16.28 -1.61
C ARG A 281 -3.46 16.68 -1.10
N VAL A 282 -3.35 17.13 0.15
CA VAL A 282 -2.06 17.46 0.77
C VAL A 282 -1.22 16.21 0.96
N ALA A 283 -1.81 15.16 1.54
CA ALA A 283 -1.16 13.88 1.78
C ALA A 283 -0.64 13.24 0.48
N VAL A 284 -1.47 13.17 -0.57
CA VAL A 284 -1.08 12.61 -1.88
C VAL A 284 0.01 13.42 -2.56
N ARG A 285 -0.01 14.76 -2.43
CA ARG A 285 1.08 15.60 -2.95
C ARG A 285 2.39 15.32 -2.23
N ALA A 286 2.37 15.13 -0.90
CA ALA A 286 3.56 14.81 -0.13
C ALA A 286 4.15 13.44 -0.55
N LEU A 287 3.32 12.40 -0.72
CA LEU A 287 3.75 11.09 -1.24
C LEU A 287 4.39 11.22 -2.63
N GLY A 288 3.71 11.95 -3.53
CA GLY A 288 4.22 12.18 -4.89
C GLY A 288 5.53 12.96 -4.92
N ALA A 289 5.65 14.02 -4.12
CA ALA A 289 6.87 14.82 -4.02
C ALA A 289 8.05 14.01 -3.45
N PHE A 290 7.80 13.19 -2.43
CA PHE A 290 8.81 12.30 -1.87
C PHE A 290 9.33 11.32 -2.93
N LEU A 291 8.43 10.65 -3.65
CA LEU A 291 8.81 9.72 -4.72
C LEU A 291 9.52 10.45 -5.89
N ASP A 292 9.01 11.61 -6.32
CA ASP A 292 9.65 12.40 -7.39
C ASP A 292 11.09 12.79 -7.05
N ALA A 293 11.34 13.22 -5.81
CA ALA A 293 12.66 13.58 -5.32
C ALA A 293 13.63 12.39 -5.30
N ARG A 294 13.15 11.21 -4.89
CA ARG A 294 13.97 10.00 -4.76
C ARG A 294 14.24 9.31 -6.10
N LEU A 295 13.29 9.39 -7.04
CA LEU A 295 13.40 8.81 -8.38
C LEU A 295 14.07 9.77 -9.39
N GLY A 296 14.37 11.00 -9.00
CA GLY A 296 14.67 12.10 -9.91
C GLY A 296 16.12 12.44 -10.14
N SER A 297 17.02 12.10 -9.24
CA SER A 297 18.43 12.45 -9.40
C SER A 297 19.14 11.47 -10.34
N PRO A 298 19.79 11.95 -11.42
CA PRO A 298 20.84 11.15 -12.05
C PRO A 298 21.88 10.91 -10.94
N THR A 299 22.25 9.66 -10.70
CA THR A 299 23.53 9.42 -10.02
C THR A 299 24.56 10.21 -10.79
N SER A 300 25.11 11.28 -10.19
CA SER A 300 26.33 11.90 -10.67
C SER A 300 27.33 10.76 -10.72
N GLY A 301 27.57 10.27 -11.95
CA GLY A 301 28.63 9.32 -12.19
C GLY A 301 29.91 9.99 -11.71
N VAL A 302 30.45 9.48 -10.63
CA VAL A 302 31.82 9.66 -10.28
C VAL A 302 32.57 8.72 -11.24
N GLY A 303 33.19 9.34 -12.27
CA GLY A 303 34.09 8.67 -13.17
C GLY A 303 35.36 8.18 -12.48
#